data_d1b193b5def714ca619510fe2cb78471
#
_entry.id   d1b193b5def714ca619510fe2cb78471
#
_cell.length_a   1.000
_cell.length_b   1.000
_cell.length_c   1.000
_cell.angle_alpha   90.00
_cell.angle_beta   90.00
_cell.angle_gamma   90.00
#
_symmetry.space_group_name_H-M   'P 1'
#
loop_
_entity.id
_entity.type
_entity.pdbx_description
1 polymer ?
#
loop_
_entity_poly.entity_id
_entity_poly.type
_entity_poly.pdbx_seq_one_letter_code
_entity_poly.pdbx_strand_id
1 'polypeptide(L)'
;MKKLSLYIFLVLMFCNLANTSKAEENLYKINIDGMKRLNGEKISNLLANKKINFYHKDGNGGHYYAEETHSLNGDFYQNSKVLAEVTGEWKVQDNTLCYKYDEHGPIGEWKKEWEADKEFVCDIYIYSKNNNYYFVNNEEEIYAKIIFK
;
A
#
# COMPACT_ATOMS: atom_id res chain seq x y z
N MET A 1 -50.74 16.26 12.76
CA MET A 1 -49.34 16.67 12.94
C MET A 1 -48.34 15.53 13.28
N LYS A 2 -48.78 14.27 13.46
CA LYS A 2 -47.83 13.13 13.78
C LYS A 2 -47.24 12.43 12.53
N LYS A 3 -47.76 12.66 11.33
CA LYS A 3 -47.26 11.99 10.11
C LYS A 3 -46.08 12.70 9.45
N LEU A 4 -45.88 14.01 9.69
CA LEU A 4 -44.80 14.78 9.11
C LEU A 4 -43.44 14.50 9.81
N SER A 5 -43.46 14.22 11.12
CA SER A 5 -42.27 13.90 11.91
C SER A 5 -41.65 12.55 11.54
N LEU A 6 -42.50 11.58 11.12
CA LEU A 6 -41.97 10.24 10.72
C LEU A 6 -41.26 10.28 9.37
N TYR A 7 -41.70 11.13 8.44
CA TYR A 7 -41.08 11.28 7.14
C TYR A 7 -39.71 11.96 7.23
N ILE A 8 -39.57 12.96 8.09
CA ILE A 8 -38.28 13.65 8.32
C ILE A 8 -37.27 12.69 8.96
N PHE A 9 -37.70 11.81 9.87
CA PHE A 9 -36.81 10.81 10.48
C PHE A 9 -36.37 9.74 9.50
N LEU A 10 -37.24 9.31 8.58
CA LEU A 10 -36.89 8.34 7.52
C LEU A 10 -35.93 8.93 6.50
N VAL A 11 -36.10 10.18 6.10
CA VAL A 11 -35.19 10.86 5.16
C VAL A 11 -33.80 11.09 5.79
N LEU A 12 -33.71 11.42 7.07
CA LEU A 12 -32.45 11.56 7.79
C LEU A 12 -31.73 10.22 8.02
N MET A 13 -32.47 9.10 8.16
CA MET A 13 -31.84 7.76 8.24
C MET A 13 -31.24 7.31 6.89
N PHE A 14 -31.85 7.67 5.77
CA PHE A 14 -31.32 7.33 4.45
C PHE A 14 -30.13 8.20 4.03
N CYS A 15 -30.00 9.42 4.55
CA CYS A 15 -28.84 10.27 4.27
C CYS A 15 -27.55 9.83 4.98
N ASN A 16 -27.64 9.02 6.05
CA ASN A 16 -26.47 8.50 6.75
C ASN A 16 -25.94 7.16 6.20
N LEU A 17 -26.59 6.56 5.21
CA LEU A 17 -26.15 5.33 4.54
C LEU A 17 -25.39 5.57 3.23
N ALA A 18 -25.12 6.81 2.88
CA ALA A 18 -24.10 7.14 1.91
C ALA A 18 -22.71 7.07 2.55
N ASN A 19 -22.38 5.93 3.16
CA ASN A 19 -21.00 5.46 3.14
C ASN A 19 -20.69 5.25 1.67
N THR A 20 -20.23 6.31 1.00
CA THR A 20 -19.52 6.20 -0.24
C THR A 20 -18.33 5.31 0.07
N SER A 21 -18.48 4.00 -0.17
CA SER A 21 -17.32 3.18 -0.47
C SER A 21 -16.64 3.93 -1.60
N LYS A 22 -15.55 4.67 -1.30
CA LYS A 22 -14.69 5.21 -2.36
C LYS A 22 -14.41 4.00 -3.23
N ALA A 23 -14.92 4.03 -4.46
CA ALA A 23 -14.65 2.98 -5.41
C ALA A 23 -13.14 2.78 -5.40
N GLU A 24 -12.69 1.56 -5.11
CA GLU A 24 -11.26 1.25 -5.03
C GLU A 24 -10.64 1.67 -6.35
N GLU A 25 -9.60 2.49 -6.26
CA GLU A 25 -8.93 3.04 -7.42
C GLU A 25 -8.23 1.90 -8.18
N ASN A 26 -8.53 1.74 -9.46
CA ASN A 26 -7.88 0.71 -10.26
C ASN A 26 -6.45 1.13 -10.63
N LEU A 27 -5.45 0.61 -9.92
CA LEU A 27 -4.04 0.96 -10.10
C LEU A 27 -3.49 0.66 -11.51
N TYR A 28 -4.10 -0.25 -12.26
CA TYR A 28 -3.70 -0.54 -13.64
C TYR A 28 -4.06 0.58 -14.64
N LYS A 29 -4.93 1.52 -14.22
CA LYS A 29 -5.39 2.65 -15.04
C LYS A 29 -4.74 3.98 -14.66
N ILE A 30 -3.85 3.98 -13.69
CA ILE A 30 -3.18 5.18 -13.21
C ILE A 30 -1.78 5.23 -13.83
N ASN A 31 -1.38 6.39 -14.30
CA ASN A 31 -0.02 6.71 -14.69
C ASN A 31 0.61 7.73 -13.73
N ILE A 32 1.92 7.91 -13.83
CA ILE A 32 2.66 8.84 -12.98
C ILE A 32 2.61 10.30 -13.43
N ASP A 33 1.89 10.61 -14.52
CA ASP A 33 1.81 11.96 -15.09
C ASP A 33 1.30 12.98 -14.06
N GLY A 34 2.07 14.05 -13.90
CA GLY A 34 1.78 15.11 -12.94
C GLY A 34 1.91 14.69 -11.47
N MET A 35 2.48 13.51 -11.17
CA MET A 35 2.88 13.11 -9.82
C MET A 35 4.25 13.70 -9.46
N LYS A 36 4.49 13.85 -8.15
CA LYS A 36 5.77 14.33 -7.61
C LYS A 36 6.49 13.20 -6.92
N ARG A 37 7.71 12.88 -7.37
CA ARG A 37 8.59 11.94 -6.70
C ARG A 37 9.05 12.48 -5.35
N LEU A 38 9.02 11.66 -4.32
CA LEU A 38 9.52 11.99 -2.99
C LEU A 38 11.05 11.86 -2.94
N ASN A 39 11.68 12.68 -2.10
CA ASN A 39 13.08 12.51 -1.72
C ASN A 39 13.21 11.53 -0.53
N GLY A 40 14.45 11.11 -0.24
CA GLY A 40 14.72 10.10 0.78
C GLY A 40 14.25 10.48 2.19
N GLU A 41 14.37 11.74 2.59
CA GLU A 41 13.88 12.24 3.86
C GLU A 41 12.35 12.08 3.98
N LYS A 42 11.62 12.44 2.93
CA LYS A 42 10.15 12.29 2.91
C LYS A 42 9.72 10.83 2.90
N ILE A 43 10.45 9.95 2.21
CA ILE A 43 10.20 8.51 2.21
C ILE A 43 10.39 7.97 3.63
N SER A 44 11.51 8.28 4.28
CA SER A 44 11.78 7.85 5.65
C SER A 44 10.71 8.35 6.63
N ASN A 45 10.34 9.62 6.56
CA ASN A 45 9.29 10.20 7.41
C ASN A 45 7.91 9.59 7.16
N LEU A 46 7.64 9.14 5.94
CA LEU A 46 6.39 8.49 5.56
C LEU A 46 6.27 7.08 6.14
N LEU A 47 7.37 6.32 6.18
CA LEU A 47 7.36 4.88 6.46
C LEU A 47 7.90 4.53 7.86
N ALA A 48 8.97 5.20 8.32
CA ALA A 48 9.72 4.79 9.50
C ALA A 48 8.87 4.74 10.78
N ASN A 49 9.01 3.64 11.52
CA ASN A 49 8.30 3.34 12.76
C ASN A 49 6.77 3.43 12.63
N LYS A 50 6.26 3.02 11.48
CA LYS A 50 4.82 3.03 11.20
C LYS A 50 4.33 1.66 10.73
N LYS A 51 3.10 1.39 11.10
CA LYS A 51 2.30 0.30 10.57
C LYS A 51 1.35 0.89 9.52
N ILE A 52 1.50 0.47 8.28
CA ILE A 52 0.86 1.09 7.13
C ILE A 52 0.09 0.02 6.35
N ASN A 53 -1.07 0.38 5.84
CA ASN A 53 -1.81 -0.48 4.93
C ASN A 53 -1.52 -0.08 3.49
N PHE A 54 -1.33 -1.08 2.65
CA PHE A 54 -1.10 -0.93 1.23
C PHE A 54 -2.18 -1.63 0.43
N TYR A 55 -2.46 -1.08 -0.72
CA TYR A 55 -3.31 -1.65 -1.75
C TYR A 55 -2.42 -1.95 -2.96
N HIS A 56 -2.20 -3.23 -3.23
CA HIS A 56 -1.27 -3.72 -4.24
C HIS A 56 -2.00 -4.25 -5.47
N LYS A 57 -1.34 -4.20 -6.63
CA LYS A 57 -1.69 -5.02 -7.80
C LYS A 57 -1.32 -6.49 -7.51
N ASP A 58 -2.13 -7.43 -7.96
CA ASP A 58 -1.89 -8.88 -7.80
C ASP A 58 -1.21 -9.55 -9.00
N GLY A 59 -0.92 -8.77 -10.05
CA GLY A 59 -0.31 -9.26 -11.28
C GLY A 59 -1.30 -9.88 -12.29
N ASN A 60 -2.55 -10.14 -11.88
CA ASN A 60 -3.58 -10.79 -12.70
C ASN A 60 -4.76 -9.85 -13.04
N GLY A 61 -4.58 -8.56 -12.87
CA GLY A 61 -5.63 -7.54 -13.08
C GLY A 61 -6.48 -7.23 -11.85
N GLY A 62 -6.30 -7.95 -10.75
CA GLY A 62 -6.89 -7.70 -9.45
C GLY A 62 -5.99 -6.93 -8.50
N HIS A 63 -6.41 -6.86 -7.25
CA HIS A 63 -5.70 -6.15 -6.20
C HIS A 63 -5.85 -6.89 -4.86
N TYR A 64 -4.92 -6.63 -3.94
CA TYR A 64 -5.00 -7.14 -2.57
C TYR A 64 -4.51 -6.10 -1.55
N TYR A 65 -4.91 -6.28 -0.30
CA TYR A 65 -4.42 -5.48 0.82
C TYR A 65 -3.30 -6.18 1.55
N ALA A 66 -2.27 -5.41 1.92
CA ALA A 66 -1.20 -5.83 2.80
C ALA A 66 -1.02 -4.81 3.93
N GLU A 67 -0.54 -5.29 5.06
CA GLU A 67 -0.11 -4.46 6.18
C GLU A 67 1.40 -4.57 6.29
N GLU A 68 2.09 -3.44 6.34
CA GLU A 68 3.54 -3.36 6.41
C GLU A 68 3.99 -2.57 7.62
N THR A 69 5.08 -3.01 8.24
CA THR A 69 5.78 -2.30 9.31
C THR A 69 7.22 -2.07 8.91
N HIS A 70 7.66 -0.82 9.05
CA HIS A 70 9.02 -0.38 8.77
C HIS A 70 9.62 0.16 10.06
N SER A 71 10.39 -0.65 10.78
CA SER A 71 10.99 -0.28 12.06
C SER A 71 12.16 0.70 11.89
N LEU A 72 12.43 1.53 12.91
CA LEU A 72 13.57 2.47 12.89
C LEU A 72 14.93 1.79 12.83
N ASN A 73 15.04 0.55 13.31
CA ASN A 73 16.26 -0.25 13.27
C ASN A 73 16.52 -0.90 11.89
N GLY A 74 15.61 -0.71 10.93
CA GLY A 74 15.74 -1.24 9.59
C GLY A 74 14.99 -2.56 9.35
N ASP A 75 14.29 -3.12 10.34
CA ASP A 75 13.50 -4.33 10.14
C ASP A 75 12.24 -4.03 9.33
N PHE A 76 11.87 -4.95 8.46
CA PHE A 76 10.67 -4.94 7.64
C PHE A 76 9.80 -6.16 7.92
N TYR A 77 8.49 -5.94 7.97
CA TYR A 77 7.50 -7.00 8.08
C TYR A 77 6.28 -6.66 7.23
N GLN A 78 5.83 -7.63 6.43
CA GLN A 78 4.60 -7.52 5.65
C GLN A 78 3.69 -8.70 5.96
N ASN A 79 2.40 -8.46 6.06
CA ASN A 79 1.36 -9.48 6.18
C ASN A 79 0.22 -9.20 5.20
N SER A 80 -0.16 -10.21 4.46
CA SER A 80 -1.34 -10.16 3.59
C SER A 80 -2.06 -11.50 3.54
N LYS A 81 -3.33 -11.48 3.16
CA LYS A 81 -4.09 -12.72 2.94
C LYS A 81 -3.62 -13.50 1.72
N VAL A 82 -2.88 -12.86 0.83
CA VAL A 82 -2.42 -13.44 -0.45
C VAL A 82 -1.00 -13.96 -0.35
N LEU A 83 -0.10 -13.18 0.30
CA LEU A 83 1.34 -13.44 0.34
C LEU A 83 1.83 -13.91 1.72
N ALA A 84 0.96 -14.37 2.63
CA ALA A 84 1.36 -14.74 3.98
C ALA A 84 2.28 -13.68 4.67
N GLU A 85 3.16 -14.12 5.53
CA GLU A 85 4.10 -13.25 6.24
C GLU A 85 5.42 -13.16 5.47
N VAL A 86 5.92 -11.94 5.31
CA VAL A 86 7.20 -11.62 4.67
C VAL A 86 8.03 -10.78 5.64
N THR A 87 9.27 -11.17 5.88
CA THR A 87 10.21 -10.43 6.73
C THR A 87 11.45 -10.01 5.95
N GLY A 88 12.21 -9.09 6.50
CA GLY A 88 13.45 -8.63 5.90
C GLY A 88 13.94 -7.33 6.52
N GLU A 89 14.79 -6.66 5.76
CA GLU A 89 15.35 -5.37 6.09
C GLU A 89 14.90 -4.31 5.07
N TRP A 90 14.81 -3.06 5.51
CA TRP A 90 14.52 -1.93 4.64
C TRP A 90 15.46 -0.76 4.90
N LYS A 91 15.69 0.06 3.90
CA LYS A 91 16.39 1.34 4.00
C LYS A 91 15.96 2.29 2.89
N VAL A 92 16.33 3.55 3.02
CA VAL A 92 16.24 4.53 1.95
C VAL A 92 17.65 4.89 1.49
N GLN A 93 17.89 4.79 0.20
CA GLN A 93 19.16 5.14 -0.43
C GLN A 93 18.90 5.86 -1.75
N ASP A 94 19.57 6.98 -2.00
CA ASP A 94 19.48 7.76 -3.25
C ASP A 94 18.03 8.09 -3.70
N ASN A 95 17.17 8.45 -2.72
CA ASN A 95 15.75 8.72 -2.92
C ASN A 95 14.95 7.51 -3.42
N THR A 96 15.40 6.32 -3.10
CA THR A 96 14.79 5.04 -3.45
C THR A 96 14.56 4.23 -2.18
N LEU A 97 13.45 3.55 -2.12
CA LEU A 97 13.17 2.56 -1.08
C LEU A 97 13.78 1.24 -1.49
N CYS A 98 14.52 0.64 -0.58
CA CYS A 98 15.26 -0.60 -0.77
C CYS A 98 14.79 -1.65 0.22
N TYR A 99 14.63 -2.88 -0.24
CA TYR A 99 14.36 -4.04 0.58
C TYR A 99 15.42 -5.12 0.39
N LYS A 100 15.60 -5.91 1.44
CA LYS A 100 16.34 -7.15 1.43
C LYS A 100 15.50 -8.18 2.18
N TYR A 101 14.90 -9.10 1.45
CA TYR A 101 13.98 -10.08 2.01
C TYR A 101 14.71 -11.27 2.59
N ASP A 102 14.21 -11.77 3.74
CA ASP A 102 14.65 -13.03 4.33
C ASP A 102 14.09 -14.22 3.53
N GLU A 103 14.61 -15.42 3.82
CA GLU A 103 14.03 -16.65 3.31
C GLU A 103 12.56 -16.75 3.74
N HIS A 104 11.69 -17.06 2.80
CA HIS A 104 10.28 -17.28 3.06
C HIS A 104 9.98 -18.76 3.04
N GLY A 105 9.26 -19.20 4.08
CA GLY A 105 8.58 -20.48 4.06
C GLY A 105 7.55 -20.53 2.91
N PRO A 106 7.05 -21.74 2.56
CA PRO A 106 6.13 -21.92 1.42
C PRO A 106 4.85 -21.12 1.63
N ILE A 107 4.63 -20.14 0.75
CA ILE A 107 3.45 -19.30 0.76
C ILE A 107 2.36 -20.00 -0.08
N GLY A 108 1.40 -20.66 0.57
CA GLY A 108 0.25 -21.27 -0.06
C GLY A 108 0.62 -22.29 -1.15
N GLU A 109 -0.16 -22.35 -2.25
CA GLU A 109 0.09 -23.24 -3.40
C GLU A 109 1.31 -22.84 -4.22
N TRP A 110 1.83 -21.63 -4.05
CA TRP A 110 3.02 -21.11 -4.72
C TRP A 110 4.28 -21.50 -3.96
N LYS A 111 4.53 -22.79 -3.85
CA LYS A 111 5.70 -23.39 -3.19
C LYS A 111 7.01 -23.16 -3.97
N LYS A 112 7.32 -21.95 -4.37
CA LYS A 112 8.69 -21.59 -4.71
C LYS A 112 9.32 -21.10 -3.43
N GLU A 113 10.29 -21.88 -2.92
CA GLU A 113 11.23 -21.39 -1.92
C GLU A 113 11.87 -20.12 -2.50
N TRP A 114 11.57 -18.98 -1.91
CA TRP A 114 12.26 -17.76 -2.24
C TRP A 114 13.58 -17.82 -1.48
N GLU A 115 14.68 -17.78 -2.20
CA GLU A 115 15.97 -17.60 -1.56
C GLU A 115 16.01 -16.20 -0.96
N ALA A 116 16.67 -16.07 0.23
CA ALA A 116 16.93 -14.78 0.83
C ALA A 116 17.73 -13.89 -0.12
N ASP A 117 17.40 -12.61 -0.16
CA ASP A 117 18.19 -11.64 -0.91
C ASP A 117 19.59 -11.53 -0.30
N LYS A 118 20.62 -11.60 -1.13
CA LYS A 118 22.02 -11.40 -0.68
C LYS A 118 22.31 -9.94 -0.42
N GLU A 119 21.69 -9.05 -1.18
CA GLU A 119 21.90 -7.61 -1.15
C GLU A 119 20.56 -6.86 -1.19
N PHE A 120 20.58 -5.58 -0.84
CA PHE A 120 19.41 -4.72 -0.98
C PHE A 120 19.08 -4.48 -2.46
N VAL A 121 17.82 -4.68 -2.82
CA VAL A 121 17.24 -4.26 -4.09
C VAL A 121 16.64 -2.87 -3.92
N CYS A 122 17.12 -1.90 -4.69
CA CYS A 122 16.77 -0.47 -4.58
C CYS A 122 16.10 0.00 -5.88
N ASP A 123 14.87 -0.40 -6.12
CA ASP A 123 14.13 -0.15 -7.35
C ASP A 123 12.74 0.46 -7.15
N ILE A 124 12.42 0.85 -5.90
CA ILE A 124 11.11 1.36 -5.55
C ILE A 124 11.17 2.86 -5.32
N TYR A 125 10.38 3.60 -6.09
CA TYR A 125 10.19 5.03 -5.97
C TYR A 125 8.81 5.33 -5.37
N ILE A 126 8.72 6.39 -4.57
CA ILE A 126 7.43 6.84 -4.05
C ILE A 126 7.05 8.16 -4.71
N TYR A 127 5.89 8.17 -5.34
CA TYR A 127 5.29 9.34 -5.96
C TYR A 127 4.06 9.79 -5.18
N SER A 128 3.77 11.09 -5.21
CA SER A 128 2.60 11.67 -4.55
C SER A 128 1.77 12.53 -5.49
N LYS A 129 0.42 12.45 -5.35
CA LYS A 129 -0.56 13.31 -6.03
C LYS A 129 -1.79 13.45 -5.14
N ASN A 130 -2.20 14.69 -4.84
CA ASN A 130 -3.40 14.97 -4.03
C ASN A 130 -3.44 14.21 -2.69
N ASN A 131 -2.32 14.20 -1.96
CA ASN A 131 -2.14 13.45 -0.69
C ASN A 131 -2.29 11.93 -0.80
N ASN A 132 -2.29 11.36 -1.99
CA ASN A 132 -2.11 9.94 -2.19
C ASN A 132 -0.65 9.64 -2.47
N TYR A 133 -0.19 8.47 -2.05
CA TYR A 133 1.19 8.00 -2.24
C TYR A 133 1.18 6.65 -2.93
N TYR A 134 2.02 6.52 -3.94
CA TYR A 134 2.08 5.36 -4.83
C TYR A 134 3.50 4.82 -4.88
N PHE A 135 3.62 3.51 -4.82
CA PHE A 135 4.85 2.80 -5.08
C PHE A 135 4.96 2.54 -6.57
N VAL A 136 6.10 2.89 -7.11
CA VAL A 136 6.40 2.86 -8.54
C VAL A 136 7.73 2.12 -8.73
N ASN A 137 7.76 1.17 -9.64
CA ASN A 137 8.96 0.42 -9.98
C ASN A 137 9.90 1.22 -10.92
N ASN A 138 11.03 0.64 -11.30
CA ASN A 138 12.00 1.23 -12.21
C ASN A 138 11.50 1.34 -13.67
N GLU A 139 10.40 0.69 -14.02
CA GLU A 139 9.72 0.80 -15.33
C GLU A 139 8.63 1.87 -15.33
N GLU A 140 8.57 2.70 -14.28
CA GLU A 140 7.58 3.75 -14.07
C GLU A 140 6.14 3.23 -13.92
N GLU A 141 5.97 1.97 -13.54
CA GLU A 141 4.67 1.38 -13.27
C GLU A 141 4.28 1.49 -11.80
N ILE A 142 3.05 1.97 -11.56
CA ILE A 142 2.45 1.94 -10.22
C ILE A 142 2.05 0.50 -9.89
N TYR A 143 2.53 -0.03 -8.76
CA TYR A 143 2.15 -1.37 -8.30
C TYR A 143 1.48 -1.39 -6.92
N ALA A 144 1.62 -0.33 -6.13
CA ALA A 144 0.92 -0.22 -4.85
C ALA A 144 0.57 1.23 -4.50
N LYS A 145 -0.41 1.38 -3.60
CA LYS A 145 -0.85 2.65 -3.03
C LYS A 145 -0.91 2.54 -1.51
N ILE A 146 -0.45 3.57 -0.79
CA ILE A 146 -0.59 3.69 0.66
C ILE A 146 -2.04 4.06 0.99
N ILE A 147 -2.64 3.34 1.93
CA ILE A 147 -3.99 3.59 2.44
C ILE A 147 -3.87 4.14 3.87
N PHE A 148 -4.24 5.40 4.04
CA PHE A 148 -4.39 6.00 5.37
C PHE A 148 -5.79 5.70 5.91
N LYS A 149 -5.84 5.17 7.12
CA LYS A 149 -7.10 4.97 7.87
C LYS A 149 -7.45 6.21 8.65
#